data_f1f61db6afb15eb7145d38e63d0fa335
#
_entry.id   f1f61db6afb15eb7145d38e63d0fa335
#
_cell.length_a   1.000
_cell.length_b   1.000
_cell.length_c   1.000
_cell.angle_alpha   90.00
_cell.angle_beta   90.00
_cell.angle_gamma   90.00
#
_symmetry.space_group_name_H-M   'P 1'
#
loop_
_entity.id
_entity.type
_entity.pdbx_description
1 polymer ?
#
loop_
_entity_poly.entity_id
_entity_poly.type
_entity_poly.pdbx_seq_one_letter_code
_entity_poly.pdbx_strand_id
1 'polypeptide(L)'
;MTEIDKPKIGIYGFTGCAGDQLLIIHTEDEILNLFGAVNIQSFVMASSNPIEEDLDVAFIEGSVSTEEEKEHLQELRKRAKILVAIGNCAVNGGPQAMYTGDGGYEKRLKNVYGEGVKFVTKPLEAKPIDAFVEVDYYLPGCPISQPQTFALISRLIHRAIPEPYPHPVCHECKLNENRCLLLDEKFCIGPLTLGGCGSACPNH
;
A
#
# COMPACT_ATOMS: atom_id res chain seq x y z
N MET A 1 -12.13 -34.62 5.73
CA MET A 1 -11.19 -33.54 5.33
C MET A 1 -11.66 -32.32 6.08
N THR A 2 -10.94 -31.87 7.10
CA THR A 2 -11.25 -30.64 7.83
C THR A 2 -11.15 -29.50 6.84
N GLU A 3 -12.23 -28.73 6.66
CA GLU A 3 -12.20 -27.45 5.94
C GLU A 3 -11.09 -26.60 6.57
N ILE A 4 -10.04 -26.34 5.81
CA ILE A 4 -8.99 -25.41 6.25
C ILE A 4 -9.68 -24.07 6.26
N ASP A 5 -9.80 -23.48 7.46
CA ASP A 5 -10.37 -22.15 7.64
C ASP A 5 -9.53 -21.13 6.84
N LYS A 6 -10.11 -20.66 5.74
CA LYS A 6 -9.43 -19.73 4.83
C LYS A 6 -9.29 -18.39 5.51
N PRO A 7 -8.10 -17.73 5.46
CA PRO A 7 -7.92 -16.43 6.08
C PRO A 7 -8.87 -15.39 5.48
N LYS A 8 -9.50 -14.60 6.36
CA LYS A 8 -10.40 -13.51 6.03
C LYS A 8 -9.60 -12.27 5.65
N ILE A 9 -9.73 -11.82 4.40
CA ILE A 9 -8.98 -10.70 3.86
C ILE A 9 -9.92 -9.58 3.44
N GLY A 10 -9.55 -8.33 3.79
CA GLY A 10 -10.18 -7.12 3.28
C GLY A 10 -9.19 -6.27 2.50
N ILE A 11 -9.61 -5.68 1.38
CA ILE A 11 -8.85 -4.73 0.58
C ILE A 11 -9.64 -3.43 0.52
N TYR A 12 -9.06 -2.36 1.04
CA TYR A 12 -9.72 -1.07 1.23
C TYR A 12 -8.95 0.04 0.51
N GLY A 13 -9.68 0.92 -0.15
CA GLY A 13 -9.14 2.10 -0.81
C GLY A 13 -9.49 3.38 -0.07
N PHE A 14 -8.49 4.24 0.15
CA PHE A 14 -8.60 5.59 0.65
C PHE A 14 -8.21 6.60 -0.45
N THR A 15 -7.79 7.79 -0.09
CA THR A 15 -7.40 8.80 -1.08
C THR A 15 -6.19 8.37 -1.90
N GLY A 16 -6.42 8.03 -3.17
CA GLY A 16 -5.42 7.53 -4.12
C GLY A 16 -6.01 7.32 -5.50
N CYS A 17 -5.23 6.70 -6.39
CA CYS A 17 -5.64 6.40 -7.78
C CYS A 17 -6.22 5.00 -7.96
N ALA A 18 -6.25 4.17 -6.91
CA ALA A 18 -6.62 2.76 -6.93
C ALA A 18 -5.74 1.87 -7.85
N GLY A 19 -4.55 2.35 -8.24
CA GLY A 19 -3.64 1.65 -9.14
C GLY A 19 -3.11 0.34 -8.58
N ASP A 20 -2.91 0.28 -7.27
CA ASP A 20 -2.41 -0.91 -6.59
C ASP A 20 -3.51 -1.99 -6.50
N GLN A 21 -4.77 -1.59 -6.26
CA GLN A 21 -5.92 -2.51 -6.32
C GLN A 21 -6.15 -3.03 -7.74
N LEU A 22 -6.02 -2.16 -8.75
CA LEU A 22 -6.13 -2.56 -10.15
C LEU A 22 -5.04 -3.56 -10.53
N LEU A 23 -3.82 -3.38 -10.04
CA LEU A 23 -2.75 -4.35 -10.28
C LEU A 23 -3.09 -5.72 -9.70
N ILE A 24 -3.67 -5.79 -8.51
CA ILE A 24 -4.13 -7.04 -7.90
C ILE A 24 -5.20 -7.71 -8.77
N ILE A 25 -6.16 -6.95 -9.32
CA ILE A 25 -7.22 -7.49 -10.18
C ILE A 25 -6.67 -7.99 -11.52
N HIS A 26 -5.69 -7.28 -12.10
CA HIS A 26 -5.13 -7.62 -13.43
C HIS A 26 -4.07 -8.73 -13.39
N THR A 27 -3.95 -9.48 -12.31
CA THR A 27 -3.01 -10.59 -12.20
C THR A 27 -3.50 -11.89 -12.88
N GLU A 28 -4.44 -11.78 -13.81
CA GLU A 28 -4.94 -12.83 -14.71
C GLU A 28 -5.13 -14.22 -14.03
N ASP A 29 -4.37 -15.23 -14.49
CA ASP A 29 -4.54 -16.61 -14.01
C ASP A 29 -4.23 -16.82 -12.52
N GLU A 30 -3.36 -15.99 -11.95
CA GLU A 30 -2.92 -16.11 -10.55
C GLU A 30 -3.98 -15.62 -9.56
N ILE A 31 -4.84 -14.68 -9.98
CA ILE A 31 -5.89 -14.13 -9.11
C ILE A 31 -6.92 -15.18 -8.69
N LEU A 32 -7.28 -16.10 -9.59
CA LEU A 32 -8.23 -17.18 -9.31
C LEU A 32 -7.68 -18.14 -8.26
N ASN A 33 -6.40 -18.47 -8.34
CA ASN A 33 -5.71 -19.29 -7.36
C ASN A 33 -5.67 -18.58 -5.99
N LEU A 34 -5.37 -17.28 -5.99
CA LEU A 34 -5.35 -16.47 -4.79
C LEU A 34 -6.74 -16.40 -4.12
N PHE A 35 -7.78 -16.07 -4.89
CA PHE A 35 -9.16 -16.00 -4.40
C PHE A 35 -9.68 -17.38 -3.95
N GLY A 36 -9.18 -18.46 -4.57
CA GLY A 36 -9.44 -19.82 -4.13
C GLY A 36 -8.84 -20.15 -2.75
N ALA A 37 -7.74 -19.52 -2.37
CA ALA A 37 -7.00 -19.78 -1.14
C ALA A 37 -7.44 -18.91 0.06
N VAL A 38 -8.16 -17.81 -0.17
CA VAL A 38 -8.56 -16.83 0.84
C VAL A 38 -10.09 -16.63 0.85
N ASN A 39 -10.60 -16.02 1.93
CA ASN A 39 -11.98 -15.57 2.03
C ASN A 39 -12.00 -14.03 1.98
N ILE A 40 -12.40 -13.46 0.84
CA ILE A 40 -12.43 -12.01 0.63
C ILE A 40 -13.72 -11.47 1.24
N GLN A 41 -13.58 -10.70 2.33
CA GLN A 41 -14.67 -10.06 3.04
C GLN A 41 -15.04 -8.70 2.43
N SER A 42 -14.05 -7.98 1.93
CA SER A 42 -14.23 -6.68 1.30
C SER A 42 -13.19 -6.46 0.20
N PHE A 43 -13.65 -6.06 -0.97
CA PHE A 43 -12.82 -5.56 -2.06
C PHE A 43 -13.67 -4.68 -2.96
N VAL A 44 -13.73 -3.40 -2.65
CA VAL A 44 -14.66 -2.45 -3.27
C VAL A 44 -14.53 -2.37 -4.79
N MET A 45 -13.32 -2.58 -5.33
CA MET A 45 -13.10 -2.62 -6.78
C MET A 45 -13.65 -3.88 -7.46
N ALA A 46 -13.91 -4.96 -6.70
CA ALA A 46 -14.38 -6.24 -7.22
C ALA A 46 -15.80 -6.60 -6.74
N SER A 47 -16.28 -6.03 -5.63
CA SER A 47 -17.58 -6.36 -5.03
C SER A 47 -18.21 -5.14 -4.36
N SER A 48 -19.54 -4.99 -4.54
CA SER A 48 -20.34 -3.93 -3.92
C SER A 48 -20.89 -4.28 -2.53
N ASN A 49 -20.65 -5.52 -2.05
CA ASN A 49 -21.22 -6.02 -0.80
C ASN A 49 -20.08 -6.35 0.20
N PRO A 50 -19.51 -5.35 0.89
CA PRO A 50 -18.52 -5.61 1.92
C PRO A 50 -19.17 -6.35 3.12
N ILE A 51 -18.44 -7.30 3.69
CA ILE A 51 -18.80 -7.97 4.93
C ILE A 51 -18.01 -7.34 6.05
N GLU A 52 -18.71 -6.83 7.06
CA GLU A 52 -18.09 -6.14 8.21
C GLU A 52 -17.82 -7.09 9.38
N GLU A 53 -16.93 -8.04 9.18
CA GLU A 53 -16.47 -8.98 10.21
C GLU A 53 -15.00 -8.72 10.59
N ASP A 54 -14.51 -9.46 11.60
CA ASP A 54 -13.09 -9.46 11.94
C ASP A 54 -12.26 -10.04 10.80
N LEU A 55 -11.11 -9.42 10.57
CA LEU A 55 -10.20 -9.75 9.47
C LEU A 55 -8.91 -10.38 10.00
N ASP A 56 -8.41 -11.38 9.28
CA ASP A 56 -7.05 -11.85 9.51
C ASP A 56 -6.04 -10.87 8.93
N VAL A 57 -6.33 -10.32 7.73
CA VAL A 57 -5.47 -9.31 7.08
C VAL A 57 -6.32 -8.22 6.45
N ALA A 58 -5.97 -6.96 6.68
CA ALA A 58 -6.48 -5.79 5.97
C ALA A 58 -5.37 -5.17 5.11
N PHE A 59 -5.59 -5.08 3.81
CA PHE A 59 -4.75 -4.33 2.88
C PHE A 59 -5.35 -2.95 2.68
N ILE A 60 -4.55 -1.92 2.93
CA ILE A 60 -4.98 -0.52 2.83
C ILE A 60 -4.19 0.18 1.74
N GLU A 61 -4.89 0.66 0.71
CA GLU A 61 -4.35 1.53 -0.33
C GLU A 61 -4.81 2.96 -0.13
N GLY A 62 -3.96 3.91 -0.49
CA GLY A 62 -4.27 5.34 -0.41
C GLY A 62 -3.82 5.99 0.89
N SER A 63 -3.77 7.32 0.88
CA SER A 63 -3.49 8.15 2.06
C SER A 63 -4.79 8.57 2.73
N VAL A 64 -4.69 9.05 3.96
CA VAL A 64 -5.84 9.62 4.69
C VAL A 64 -5.88 11.12 4.47
N SER A 65 -6.98 11.63 3.93
CA SER A 65 -7.19 13.04 3.62
C SER A 65 -8.52 13.62 4.14
N THR A 66 -9.34 12.80 4.82
CA THR A 66 -10.58 13.23 5.46
C THR A 66 -10.74 12.64 6.86
N GLU A 67 -11.56 13.27 7.72
CA GLU A 67 -11.86 12.72 9.05
C GLU A 67 -12.59 11.38 8.96
N GLU A 68 -13.49 11.22 7.98
CA GLU A 68 -14.23 9.99 7.75
C GLU A 68 -13.28 8.82 7.39
N GLU A 69 -12.28 9.06 6.52
CA GLU A 69 -11.25 8.07 6.21
C GLU A 69 -10.43 7.69 7.43
N LYS A 70 -10.07 8.67 8.28
CA LYS A 70 -9.33 8.43 9.51
C LYS A 70 -10.13 7.57 10.49
N GLU A 71 -11.40 7.89 10.72
CA GLU A 71 -12.29 7.11 11.59
C GLU A 71 -12.43 5.67 11.07
N HIS A 72 -12.69 5.51 9.77
CA HIS A 72 -12.78 4.20 9.12
C HIS A 72 -11.46 3.39 9.23
N LEU A 73 -10.31 4.02 9.03
CA LEU A 73 -9.01 3.38 9.20
C LEU A 73 -8.80 2.87 10.65
N GLN A 74 -9.20 3.68 11.65
CA GLN A 74 -9.11 3.30 13.05
C GLN A 74 -10.04 2.13 13.41
N GLU A 75 -11.21 2.04 12.78
CA GLU A 75 -12.12 0.90 12.93
C GLU A 75 -11.55 -0.36 12.27
N LEU A 76 -11.00 -0.23 11.06
CA LEU A 76 -10.33 -1.33 10.38
C LEU A 76 -9.15 -1.87 11.20
N ARG A 77 -8.34 -0.99 11.81
CA ARG A 77 -7.24 -1.42 12.68
C ARG A 77 -7.72 -2.28 13.85
N LYS A 78 -8.86 -1.95 14.44
CA LYS A 78 -9.41 -2.71 15.58
C LYS A 78 -9.89 -4.10 15.17
N ARG A 79 -10.39 -4.25 13.94
CA ARG A 79 -10.95 -5.49 13.38
C ARG A 79 -9.90 -6.38 12.71
N ALA A 80 -8.79 -5.83 12.26
CA ALA A 80 -7.73 -6.54 11.55
C ALA A 80 -6.65 -7.04 12.53
N LYS A 81 -6.30 -8.33 12.43
CA LYS A 81 -5.16 -8.89 13.17
C LYS A 81 -3.84 -8.34 12.59
N ILE A 82 -3.76 -8.27 11.26
CA ILE A 82 -2.61 -7.75 10.52
C ILE A 82 -3.12 -6.65 9.59
N LEU A 83 -2.48 -5.48 9.62
CA LEU A 83 -2.76 -4.35 8.75
C LEU A 83 -1.54 -4.08 7.86
N VAL A 84 -1.76 -4.12 6.55
CA VAL A 84 -0.74 -3.95 5.52
C VAL A 84 -0.99 -2.67 4.74
N ALA A 85 -0.02 -1.76 4.73
CA ALA A 85 -0.01 -0.58 3.87
C ALA A 85 0.48 -0.97 2.47
N ILE A 86 -0.35 -0.79 1.44
CA ILE A 86 0.03 -1.06 0.04
C ILE A 86 0.10 0.21 -0.78
N GLY A 87 1.12 0.28 -1.61
CA GLY A 87 1.36 1.43 -2.48
C GLY A 87 1.97 2.63 -1.79
N ASN A 88 2.53 3.52 -2.60
CA ASN A 88 3.24 4.69 -2.09
C ASN A 88 2.34 5.69 -1.36
N CYS A 89 1.05 5.74 -1.70
CA CYS A 89 0.11 6.64 -1.03
C CYS A 89 -0.12 6.21 0.42
N ALA A 90 -0.34 4.92 0.69
CA ALA A 90 -0.52 4.41 2.04
C ALA A 90 0.76 4.49 2.87
N VAL A 91 1.93 4.21 2.24
CA VAL A 91 3.23 4.10 2.92
C VAL A 91 3.87 5.47 3.18
N ASN A 92 3.80 6.40 2.22
CA ASN A 92 4.52 7.69 2.27
C ASN A 92 3.58 8.90 2.12
N GLY A 93 2.26 8.69 2.01
CA GLY A 93 1.27 9.76 1.80
C GLY A 93 1.03 10.10 0.32
N GLY A 94 1.90 9.65 -0.60
CA GLY A 94 1.78 9.89 -2.03
C GLY A 94 1.97 11.36 -2.48
N PRO A 95 1.64 11.68 -3.73
CA PRO A 95 1.77 13.04 -4.27
C PRO A 95 0.94 14.08 -3.50
N GLN A 96 -0.21 13.69 -2.95
CA GLN A 96 -1.13 14.55 -2.21
C GLN A 96 -0.56 15.03 -0.87
N ALA A 97 0.39 14.29 -0.28
CA ALA A 97 1.07 14.68 0.95
C ALA A 97 2.37 15.47 0.71
N MET A 98 2.78 15.67 -0.55
CA MET A 98 4.02 16.38 -0.86
C MET A 98 3.92 17.85 -0.47
N TYR A 99 4.96 18.33 0.20
CA TYR A 99 5.11 19.76 0.50
C TYR A 99 5.43 20.53 -0.77
N THR A 100 4.59 21.52 -1.09
CA THR A 100 4.72 22.32 -2.33
C THR A 100 5.30 23.71 -2.11
N GLY A 101 5.64 24.08 -0.88
CA GLY A 101 6.24 25.38 -0.55
C GLY A 101 5.28 26.58 -0.60
N ASP A 102 3.98 26.36 -0.83
CA ASP A 102 2.98 27.38 -1.12
C ASP A 102 2.22 27.92 0.10
N GLY A 103 2.68 27.60 1.30
CA GLY A 103 2.12 28.10 2.56
C GLY A 103 1.11 27.21 3.25
N GLY A 104 1.08 25.92 2.84
CA GLY A 104 0.39 24.86 3.55
C GLY A 104 -1.02 24.55 3.04
N TYR A 105 -1.57 23.48 3.58
CA TYR A 105 -2.84 22.88 3.19
C TYR A 105 -4.03 23.85 3.28
N GLU A 106 -4.19 24.57 4.38
CA GLU A 106 -5.32 25.51 4.57
C GLU A 106 -5.31 26.65 3.54
N LYS A 107 -4.12 27.16 3.21
CA LYS A 107 -3.97 28.19 2.19
C LYS A 107 -4.34 27.66 0.80
N ARG A 108 -3.97 26.43 0.48
CA ARG A 108 -4.36 25.79 -0.78
C ARG A 108 -5.88 25.61 -0.87
N LEU A 109 -6.53 25.10 0.17
CA LEU A 109 -7.99 24.99 0.24
C LEU A 109 -8.67 26.34 -0.03
N LYS A 110 -8.23 27.39 0.67
CA LYS A 110 -8.76 28.74 0.52
C LYS A 110 -8.55 29.29 -0.90
N ASN A 111 -7.37 29.07 -1.50
CA ASN A 111 -7.07 29.53 -2.85
C ASN A 111 -7.92 28.84 -3.93
N VAL A 112 -8.22 27.56 -3.75
CA VAL A 112 -8.99 26.77 -4.75
C VAL A 112 -10.49 26.93 -4.57
N TYR A 113 -10.98 26.90 -3.34
CA TYR A 113 -12.40 26.85 -3.04
C TYR A 113 -12.98 28.15 -2.48
N GLY A 114 -12.13 29.13 -2.13
CA GLY A 114 -12.55 30.38 -1.52
C GLY A 114 -12.85 30.27 -0.02
N GLU A 115 -13.40 31.34 0.54
CA GLU A 115 -13.79 31.40 1.95
C GLU A 115 -15.23 30.89 2.15
N GLY A 116 -15.44 30.16 3.22
CA GLY A 116 -16.79 29.73 3.64
C GLY A 116 -17.41 28.58 2.86
N VAL A 117 -16.63 27.85 2.06
CA VAL A 117 -17.09 26.64 1.39
C VAL A 117 -17.38 25.56 2.43
N LYS A 118 -18.57 24.98 2.34
CA LYS A 118 -18.96 23.81 3.13
C LYS A 118 -18.62 22.56 2.33
N PHE A 119 -17.71 21.76 2.84
CA PHE A 119 -17.40 20.44 2.28
C PHE A 119 -18.41 19.40 2.80
N VAL A 120 -18.72 18.41 1.98
CA VAL A 120 -19.53 17.24 2.39
C VAL A 120 -18.76 16.42 3.41
N THR A 121 -17.46 16.25 3.18
CA THR A 121 -16.52 15.60 4.11
C THR A 121 -15.66 16.65 4.80
N LYS A 122 -15.07 16.32 5.95
CA LYS A 122 -14.11 17.20 6.63
C LYS A 122 -12.70 16.91 6.10
N PRO A 123 -12.17 17.78 5.23
CA PRO A 123 -10.85 17.54 4.64
C PRO A 123 -9.74 17.71 5.69
N LEU A 124 -8.72 16.86 5.56
CA LEU A 124 -7.49 16.88 6.34
C LEU A 124 -6.28 17.09 5.42
N GLU A 125 -5.17 17.51 5.99
CA GLU A 125 -3.89 17.38 5.30
C GLU A 125 -3.58 15.91 5.07
N ALA A 126 -3.33 15.53 3.81
CA ALA A 126 -3.08 14.15 3.45
C ALA A 126 -1.82 13.61 4.14
N LYS A 127 -1.94 12.43 4.75
CA LYS A 127 -0.83 11.76 5.46
C LYS A 127 -0.86 10.26 5.18
N PRO A 128 0.30 9.56 5.31
CA PRO A 128 0.34 8.11 5.25
C PRO A 128 -0.48 7.50 6.40
N ILE A 129 -0.86 6.23 6.25
CA ILE A 129 -1.76 5.60 7.21
C ILE A 129 -1.13 5.37 8.59
N ASP A 130 0.18 5.21 8.66
CA ASP A 130 0.93 5.04 9.92
C ASP A 130 0.96 6.31 10.79
N ALA A 131 0.57 7.46 10.26
CA ALA A 131 0.34 8.66 11.05
C ALA A 131 -0.89 8.55 11.98
N PHE A 132 -1.77 7.55 11.75
CA PHE A 132 -3.05 7.42 12.45
C PHE A 132 -3.23 6.08 13.18
N VAL A 133 -2.60 5.01 12.67
CA VAL A 133 -2.69 3.65 13.23
C VAL A 133 -1.34 2.93 13.13
N GLU A 134 -1.17 1.89 13.95
CA GLU A 134 -0.02 0.99 13.83
C GLU A 134 -0.18 0.11 12.58
N VAL A 135 0.89 0.03 11.78
CA VAL A 135 0.97 -0.76 10.55
C VAL A 135 1.93 -1.93 10.78
N ASP A 136 1.46 -3.15 10.51
CA ASP A 136 2.25 -4.36 10.73
C ASP A 136 3.22 -4.62 9.58
N TYR A 137 2.83 -4.26 8.34
CA TYR A 137 3.67 -4.47 7.16
C TYR A 137 3.47 -3.39 6.09
N TYR A 138 4.56 -3.06 5.38
CA TYR A 138 4.57 -2.08 4.30
C TYR A 138 4.95 -2.75 2.99
N LEU A 139 4.15 -2.54 1.94
CA LEU A 139 4.44 -2.93 0.57
C LEU A 139 4.49 -1.68 -0.32
N PRO A 140 5.64 -1.00 -0.39
CA PRO A 140 5.77 0.22 -1.17
C PRO A 140 5.77 -0.07 -2.67
N GLY A 141 5.45 0.95 -3.47
CA GLY A 141 5.44 0.92 -4.92
C GLY A 141 4.41 1.89 -5.47
N CYS A 142 4.53 2.24 -6.75
CA CYS A 142 3.53 3.05 -7.47
C CYS A 142 3.57 2.70 -8.98
N PRO A 143 2.88 1.60 -9.35
CA PRO A 143 2.19 0.64 -8.51
C PRO A 143 3.13 -0.32 -7.75
N ILE A 144 2.55 -1.12 -6.83
CA ILE A 144 3.26 -2.18 -6.11
C ILE A 144 3.82 -3.24 -7.07
N SER A 145 4.81 -4.00 -6.61
CA SER A 145 5.38 -5.10 -7.40
C SER A 145 4.49 -6.34 -7.31
N GLN A 146 4.02 -6.85 -8.43
CA GLN A 146 3.20 -8.07 -8.49
C GLN A 146 3.89 -9.28 -7.82
N PRO A 147 5.16 -9.64 -8.12
CA PRO A 147 5.83 -10.75 -7.45
C PRO A 147 5.94 -10.57 -5.92
N GLN A 148 6.22 -9.35 -5.46
CA GLN A 148 6.29 -9.06 -4.02
C GLN A 148 4.92 -9.18 -3.36
N THR A 149 3.85 -8.76 -4.02
CA THR A 149 2.47 -8.86 -3.54
C THR A 149 2.09 -10.32 -3.34
N PHE A 150 2.36 -11.19 -4.32
CA PHE A 150 2.08 -12.62 -4.20
C PHE A 150 2.92 -13.30 -3.13
N ALA A 151 4.21 -12.98 -3.05
CA ALA A 151 5.07 -13.50 -1.99
C ALA A 151 4.56 -13.10 -0.60
N LEU A 152 4.10 -11.86 -0.43
CA LEU A 152 3.52 -11.36 0.80
C LEU A 152 2.23 -12.12 1.15
N ILE A 153 1.27 -12.19 0.23
CA ILE A 153 -0.02 -12.84 0.46
C ILE A 153 0.19 -14.34 0.75
N SER A 154 1.07 -15.01 0.00
CA SER A 154 1.40 -16.42 0.26
C SER A 154 1.94 -16.65 1.68
N ARG A 155 2.85 -15.79 2.15
CA ARG A 155 3.36 -15.88 3.52
C ARG A 155 2.27 -15.65 4.55
N LEU A 156 1.41 -14.65 4.36
CA LEU A 156 0.30 -14.35 5.26
C LEU A 156 -0.73 -15.49 5.33
N ILE A 157 -1.03 -16.15 4.21
CA ILE A 157 -1.88 -17.35 4.17
C ILE A 157 -1.28 -18.47 5.06
N HIS A 158 0.03 -18.63 5.04
CA HIS A 158 0.75 -19.60 5.87
C HIS A 158 1.03 -19.10 7.29
N ARG A 159 0.44 -17.97 7.69
CA ARG A 159 0.65 -17.32 9.01
C ARG A 159 2.12 -17.02 9.32
N ALA A 160 2.93 -16.86 8.28
CA ALA A 160 4.31 -16.42 8.39
C ALA A 160 4.36 -14.89 8.31
N ILE A 161 4.98 -14.25 9.30
CA ILE A 161 5.22 -12.80 9.26
C ILE A 161 6.33 -12.54 8.24
N PRO A 162 6.10 -11.75 7.19
CA PRO A 162 7.15 -11.42 6.24
C PRO A 162 8.19 -10.52 6.91
N GLU A 163 9.45 -10.90 6.82
CA GLU A 163 10.53 -10.01 7.22
C GLU A 163 10.87 -9.06 6.07
N PRO A 164 11.11 -7.78 6.36
CA PRO A 164 11.58 -6.84 5.35
C PRO A 164 12.95 -7.30 4.83
N TYR A 165 13.23 -7.02 3.54
CA TYR A 165 14.51 -7.34 2.95
C TYR A 165 15.62 -6.56 3.68
N PRO A 166 16.64 -7.22 4.27
CA PRO A 166 17.56 -6.56 5.22
C PRO A 166 18.68 -5.74 4.56
N HIS A 167 18.73 -5.71 3.23
CA HIS A 167 19.84 -5.09 2.49
C HIS A 167 19.34 -4.01 1.53
N PRO A 168 20.19 -3.03 1.15
CA PRO A 168 19.87 -2.06 0.11
C PRO A 168 19.79 -2.74 -1.26
N VAL A 169 19.18 -2.07 -2.24
CA VAL A 169 19.07 -2.55 -3.64
C VAL A 169 20.43 -2.92 -4.22
N CYS A 170 21.51 -2.29 -3.77
CA CYS A 170 22.88 -2.64 -4.19
C CYS A 170 23.22 -4.13 -4.01
N HIS A 171 22.66 -4.80 -3.00
CA HIS A 171 22.89 -6.23 -2.77
C HIS A 171 22.33 -7.05 -3.95
N GLU A 172 21.05 -6.84 -4.31
CA GLU A 172 20.43 -7.54 -5.44
C GLU A 172 21.07 -7.16 -6.78
N CYS A 173 21.42 -5.87 -6.93
CA CYS A 173 22.11 -5.36 -8.11
C CYS A 173 23.45 -6.08 -8.35
N LYS A 174 24.17 -6.40 -7.26
CA LYS A 174 25.42 -7.17 -7.36
C LYS A 174 25.20 -8.65 -7.57
N LEU A 175 24.14 -9.23 -7.00
CA LEU A 175 23.75 -10.62 -7.30
C LEU A 175 23.39 -10.81 -8.76
N ASN A 176 22.83 -9.80 -9.40
CA ASN A 176 22.50 -9.79 -10.83
C ASN A 176 23.68 -9.37 -11.72
N GLU A 177 24.89 -9.27 -11.16
CA GLU A 177 26.14 -8.92 -11.87
C GLU A 177 26.11 -7.56 -12.60
N ASN A 178 25.20 -6.66 -12.18
CA ASN A 178 25.07 -5.35 -12.80
C ASN A 178 26.29 -4.46 -12.56
N ARG A 179 26.70 -3.73 -13.60
CA ARG A 179 27.69 -2.68 -13.46
C ARG A 179 27.12 -1.52 -12.63
N CYS A 180 27.90 -1.06 -11.66
CA CYS A 180 27.47 0.02 -10.78
C CYS A 180 27.35 1.36 -11.55
N LEU A 181 26.16 1.94 -11.59
CA LEU A 181 25.89 3.21 -12.27
C LEU A 181 26.71 4.38 -11.68
N LEU A 182 27.00 4.35 -10.39
CA LEU A 182 27.81 5.38 -9.74
C LEU A 182 29.28 5.36 -10.19
N LEU A 183 29.81 4.20 -10.61
CA LEU A 183 31.14 4.11 -11.21
C LEU A 183 31.18 4.67 -12.64
N ASP A 184 30.03 4.77 -13.28
CA ASP A 184 29.84 5.39 -14.59
C ASP A 184 29.40 6.84 -14.50
N GLU A 185 29.54 7.47 -13.31
CA GLU A 185 29.15 8.86 -13.01
C GLU A 185 27.64 9.15 -13.26
N LYS A 186 26.81 8.09 -13.24
CA LYS A 186 25.34 8.19 -13.36
C LYS A 186 24.68 8.26 -11.99
N PHE A 187 23.57 8.97 -11.92
CA PHE A 187 22.79 9.07 -10.69
C PHE A 187 22.18 7.72 -10.30
N CYS A 188 22.33 7.33 -9.04
CA CYS A 188 21.72 6.11 -8.50
C CYS A 188 21.43 6.28 -7.00
N ILE A 189 20.22 5.98 -6.57
CA ILE A 189 19.80 5.99 -5.16
C ILE A 189 19.79 4.61 -4.51
N GLY A 190 20.26 3.57 -5.21
CA GLY A 190 20.30 2.20 -4.72
C GLY A 190 20.92 2.00 -3.35
N PRO A 191 21.99 2.72 -2.96
CA PRO A 191 22.56 2.64 -1.61
C PRO A 191 21.63 3.12 -0.48
N LEU A 192 20.65 3.97 -0.81
CA LEU A 192 19.70 4.59 0.12
C LEU A 192 18.34 3.91 0.14
N THR A 193 18.12 2.94 -0.75
CA THR A 193 16.82 2.26 -0.92
C THR A 193 16.89 0.82 -0.45
N LEU A 194 15.80 0.38 0.20
CA LEU A 194 15.65 -1.00 0.63
C LEU A 194 15.48 -1.92 -0.58
N GLY A 195 16.15 -3.07 -0.57
CA GLY A 195 16.04 -4.10 -1.59
C GLY A 195 14.72 -4.88 -1.51
N GLY A 196 14.64 -5.95 -2.28
CA GLY A 196 13.44 -6.79 -2.41
C GLY A 196 12.73 -6.64 -3.75
N CYS A 197 13.16 -5.69 -4.60
CA CYS A 197 12.59 -5.44 -5.93
C CYS A 197 13.31 -6.22 -7.06
N GLY A 198 14.33 -7.05 -6.72
CA GLY A 198 15.15 -7.74 -7.72
C GLY A 198 16.07 -6.81 -8.52
N SER A 199 16.36 -5.60 -8.02
CA SER A 199 17.12 -4.56 -8.73
C SER A 199 16.55 -4.18 -10.10
N ALA A 200 15.22 -4.11 -10.24
CA ALA A 200 14.52 -3.89 -11.50
C ALA A 200 15.05 -2.67 -12.30
N CYS A 201 15.30 -1.52 -11.64
CA CYS A 201 15.77 -0.32 -12.34
C CYS A 201 17.16 -0.50 -13.01
N PRO A 202 18.20 -1.04 -12.30
CA PRO A 202 19.50 -1.24 -12.92
C PRO A 202 19.55 -2.35 -13.98
N ASN A 203 18.55 -3.24 -14.00
CA ASN A 203 18.48 -4.34 -14.98
C ASN A 203 17.98 -3.91 -16.36
N HIS A 204 17.48 -2.68 -16.48
CA HIS A 204 16.96 -2.06 -17.70
C HIS A 204 17.77 -0.79 -18.04
#